data_c4be581a96519585aa97b0f2d34d1181
#
_entry.id   c4be581a96519585aa97b0f2d34d1181
#
_cell.length_a   1.000
_cell.length_b   1.000
_cell.length_c   1.000
_cell.angle_alpha   90.00
_cell.angle_beta   90.00
_cell.angle_gamma   90.00
#
_symmetry.space_group_name_H-M   'P 1'
#
loop_
_entity.id
_entity.type
_entity.pdbx_description
1 polymer ?
#
loop_
_entity_poly.entity_id
_entity_poly.type
_entity_poly.pdbx_seq_one_letter_code
_entity_poly.pdbx_strand_id
1 'polypeptide(L)'
;SYYDQKMMEKNLAEMAATNTKEQAKRHQEMAEKNKELAESKNMTNIPGMGLVEDPFENAVDDAKDPGKAYYEEHTVGAIYIPKISVSLPLFDETNAALLEKGATILQGTSYPIGGDGTHSVISGHSGLTERKLFTDLEKLVIGDDFYLTIAGENLAYAVDDIQIVLPSDIDKVVIQPGRDLVTLLTCTPYGINTHRLLVTGHRVPYVEEMAEEVTSTKKAVERRFRLYLLLIPLFFAMIFYWMYRKFVYYQSGKHSYDFCFYLLENGQPKTGVTFTLVRKKRWATDVTSQPVAVSQVDGWVSFPEIRGSSYYDKAIDG
;
A
#
# COMPACT_ATOMS: atom_id res chain seq x y z
N SER A 1 2.72 1.35 -6.36
CA SER A 1 1.38 0.77 -6.51
C SER A 1 1.48 -0.65 -7.10
N TYR A 2 0.35 -1.41 -7.10
CA TYR A 2 0.33 -2.77 -7.70
C TYR A 2 0.69 -2.75 -9.19
N TYR A 3 0.23 -1.75 -9.92
CA TYR A 3 0.53 -1.60 -11.35
C TYR A 3 2.01 -1.34 -11.60
N ASP A 4 2.64 -0.53 -10.77
CA ASP A 4 4.09 -0.26 -10.86
C ASP A 4 4.90 -1.53 -10.57
N GLN A 5 4.47 -2.33 -9.60
CA GLN A 5 5.10 -3.62 -9.31
C GLN A 5 4.95 -4.60 -10.48
N LYS A 6 3.76 -4.70 -11.09
CA LYS A 6 3.54 -5.56 -12.26
C LYS A 6 4.35 -5.10 -13.47
N MET A 7 4.45 -3.79 -13.67
CA MET A 7 5.31 -3.21 -14.70
C MET A 7 6.78 -3.55 -14.42
N MET A 8 7.25 -3.37 -13.18
CA MET A 8 8.60 -3.75 -12.75
C MET A 8 8.87 -5.23 -13.00
N GLU A 9 7.97 -6.14 -12.54
CA GLU A 9 8.14 -7.58 -12.75
C GLU A 9 8.20 -7.95 -14.23
N LYS A 10 7.38 -7.31 -15.07
CA LYS A 10 7.41 -7.50 -16.51
C LYS A 10 8.74 -7.02 -17.10
N ASN A 11 9.19 -5.83 -16.75
CA ASN A 11 10.46 -5.27 -17.24
C ASN A 11 11.64 -6.12 -16.79
N LEU A 12 11.66 -6.58 -15.53
CA LEU A 12 12.70 -7.49 -15.04
C LEU A 12 12.68 -8.84 -15.75
N ALA A 13 11.47 -9.40 -16.04
CA ALA A 13 11.35 -10.63 -16.80
C ALA A 13 11.80 -10.47 -18.25
N GLU A 14 11.49 -9.35 -18.90
CA GLU A 14 11.98 -9.01 -20.24
C GLU A 14 13.50 -8.81 -20.24
N MET A 15 14.05 -8.11 -19.25
CA MET A 15 15.50 -7.98 -19.06
C MET A 15 16.17 -9.33 -18.83
N ALA A 16 15.58 -10.21 -18.00
CA ALA A 16 16.11 -11.58 -17.77
C ALA A 16 16.00 -12.48 -19.00
N ALA A 17 14.98 -12.27 -19.85
CA ALA A 17 14.82 -12.97 -21.13
C ALA A 17 15.72 -12.42 -22.24
N THR A 18 16.21 -11.19 -22.08
CA THR A 18 17.17 -10.57 -23.01
C THR A 18 18.47 -11.37 -23.02
N ASN A 19 19.03 -11.56 -24.18
CA ASN A 19 20.20 -12.41 -24.42
C ASN A 19 21.31 -12.11 -23.38
N THR A 20 21.85 -13.16 -22.76
CA THR A 20 22.96 -13.13 -21.77
C THR A 20 24.11 -12.20 -22.21
N LYS A 21 24.31 -12.06 -23.53
CA LYS A 21 25.32 -11.19 -24.11
C LYS A 21 25.02 -9.69 -23.92
N GLU A 22 23.76 -9.29 -23.95
CA GLU A 22 23.38 -7.88 -23.74
C GLU A 22 23.40 -7.52 -22.24
N GLN A 23 23.03 -8.45 -21.38
CA GLN A 23 23.18 -8.27 -19.92
C GLN A 23 24.66 -8.13 -19.54
N ALA A 24 25.52 -9.00 -20.09
CA ALA A 24 26.96 -8.92 -19.88
C ALA A 24 27.54 -7.59 -20.38
N LYS A 25 27.06 -7.08 -21.54
CA LYS A 25 27.47 -5.77 -22.07
C LYS A 25 27.07 -4.64 -21.12
N ARG A 26 25.83 -4.60 -20.63
CA ARG A 26 25.37 -3.58 -19.67
C ARG A 26 26.17 -3.64 -18.36
N HIS A 27 26.42 -4.84 -17.84
CA HIS A 27 27.25 -5.02 -16.65
C HIS A 27 28.66 -4.48 -16.88
N GLN A 28 29.26 -4.77 -18.04
CA GLN A 28 30.60 -4.27 -18.40
C GLN A 28 30.62 -2.72 -18.51
N GLU A 29 29.62 -2.11 -19.13
CA GLU A 29 29.50 -0.65 -19.22
C GLU A 29 29.40 0.00 -17.84
N MET A 30 28.63 -0.60 -16.93
CA MET A 30 28.54 -0.13 -15.54
C MET A 30 29.87 -0.30 -14.80
N ALA A 31 30.59 -1.41 -15.03
CA ALA A 31 31.89 -1.67 -14.40
C ALA A 31 32.95 -0.68 -14.88
N GLU A 32 32.98 -0.35 -16.17
CA GLU A 32 33.87 0.67 -16.73
C GLU A 32 33.61 2.04 -16.12
N LYS A 33 32.33 2.45 -16.00
CA LYS A 33 31.94 3.69 -15.33
C LYS A 33 32.34 3.73 -13.84
N ASN A 34 32.16 2.61 -13.12
CA ASN A 34 32.61 2.51 -11.72
C ASN A 34 34.12 2.68 -11.60
N LYS A 35 34.89 2.12 -12.52
CA LYS A 35 36.33 2.27 -12.56
C LYS A 35 36.76 3.73 -12.82
N GLU A 36 36.14 4.37 -13.79
CA GLU A 36 36.36 5.79 -14.10
C GLU A 36 36.04 6.68 -12.86
N LEU A 37 34.94 6.41 -12.18
CA LEU A 37 34.57 7.11 -10.94
C LEU A 37 35.62 6.91 -9.84
N ALA A 38 36.07 5.70 -9.60
CA ALA A 38 37.11 5.40 -8.61
C ALA A 38 38.44 6.10 -8.90
N GLU A 39 38.80 6.22 -10.20
CA GLU A 39 40.03 6.89 -10.63
C GLU A 39 39.89 8.43 -10.57
N SER A 40 38.73 9.00 -10.85
CA SER A 40 38.51 10.45 -10.94
C SER A 40 38.57 11.18 -9.60
N LYS A 41 38.38 10.50 -8.47
CA LYS A 41 38.35 11.06 -7.09
C LYS A 41 37.40 12.26 -6.88
N ASN A 42 36.56 12.59 -7.89
CA ASN A 42 35.74 13.79 -7.90
C ASN A 42 34.25 13.42 -7.85
N MET A 43 33.71 13.28 -6.65
CA MET A 43 32.25 13.28 -6.41
C MET A 43 31.78 14.75 -6.31
N THR A 44 31.75 15.48 -7.44
CA THR A 44 31.54 16.93 -7.42
C THR A 44 30.10 17.37 -7.61
N ASN A 45 29.20 16.49 -8.08
CA ASN A 45 27.81 16.86 -8.37
C ASN A 45 26.86 15.74 -7.96
N ILE A 46 26.52 15.64 -6.68
CA ILE A 46 25.56 14.68 -6.15
C ILE A 46 24.25 15.41 -5.87
N PRO A 47 23.17 15.21 -6.65
CA PRO A 47 21.87 15.81 -6.39
C PRO A 47 21.35 15.42 -5.00
N GLY A 48 20.77 16.37 -4.29
CA GLY A 48 20.24 16.14 -2.96
C GLY A 48 21.24 16.15 -1.82
N MET A 49 22.53 16.38 -2.11
CA MET A 49 23.61 16.52 -1.13
C MET A 49 24.18 17.95 -1.05
N GLY A 50 23.38 18.95 -1.46
CA GLY A 50 23.69 20.37 -1.30
C GLY A 50 24.58 21.01 -2.37
N LEU A 51 25.07 20.26 -3.36
CA LEU A 51 25.93 20.76 -4.44
C LEU A 51 25.18 21.04 -5.77
N VAL A 52 24.00 20.46 -5.94
CA VAL A 52 23.14 20.64 -7.10
C VAL A 52 21.69 20.79 -6.60
N GLU A 53 20.83 21.41 -7.39
CA GLU A 53 19.41 21.56 -7.10
C GLU A 53 18.81 20.21 -6.65
N ASP A 54 18.22 20.20 -5.44
CA ASP A 54 17.77 18.98 -4.80
C ASP A 54 16.53 18.45 -5.49
N PRO A 55 16.60 17.28 -6.17
CA PRO A 55 15.42 16.71 -6.86
C PRO A 55 14.30 16.33 -5.89
N PHE A 56 14.57 16.27 -4.58
CA PHE A 56 13.53 16.03 -3.56
C PHE A 56 12.71 17.29 -3.26
N GLU A 57 13.26 18.51 -3.48
CA GLU A 57 12.54 19.77 -3.29
C GLU A 57 11.67 20.13 -4.49
N ASN A 58 12.10 19.78 -5.69
CA ASN A 58 11.42 20.13 -6.94
C ASN A 58 10.47 19.02 -7.47
N ALA A 59 10.23 17.98 -6.70
CA ALA A 59 9.31 16.88 -7.05
C ALA A 59 7.84 17.28 -6.89
N VAL A 60 7.48 18.56 -7.11
CA VAL A 60 6.13 19.09 -6.92
C VAL A 60 5.50 19.50 -8.26
N ASP A 61 4.43 18.84 -8.59
CA ASP A 61 3.23 19.25 -9.35
C ASP A 61 3.25 19.45 -10.86
N ASP A 62 4.35 19.60 -11.59
CA ASP A 62 4.24 19.94 -13.03
C ASP A 62 5.00 19.02 -14.01
N ALA A 63 5.65 17.97 -13.55
CA ALA A 63 6.30 17.02 -14.46
C ALA A 63 5.23 16.17 -15.15
N LYS A 64 4.94 16.51 -16.39
CA LYS A 64 4.14 15.68 -17.30
C LYS A 64 4.72 14.26 -17.28
N ASP A 65 3.92 13.26 -16.92
CA ASP A 65 4.35 11.84 -16.92
C ASP A 65 5.01 11.52 -18.27
N PRO A 66 6.32 11.22 -18.32
CA PRO A 66 7.06 11.01 -19.57
C PRO A 66 6.60 9.76 -20.31
N GLY A 67 5.79 8.92 -19.66
CA GLY A 67 5.19 7.74 -20.24
C GLY A 67 6.01 6.46 -20.02
N LYS A 68 5.37 5.35 -20.33
CA LYS A 68 5.86 3.99 -20.00
C LYS A 68 7.24 3.68 -20.60
N ALA A 69 7.47 4.06 -21.84
CA ALA A 69 8.74 3.78 -22.54
C ALA A 69 9.95 4.40 -21.82
N TYR A 70 9.79 5.60 -21.28
CA TYR A 70 10.83 6.27 -20.50
C TYR A 70 11.21 5.50 -19.24
N TYR A 71 10.21 5.03 -18.49
CA TYR A 71 10.48 4.24 -17.29
C TYR A 71 11.10 2.86 -17.60
N GLU A 72 10.73 2.25 -18.74
CA GLU A 72 11.32 0.99 -19.19
C GLU A 72 12.80 1.19 -19.58
N GLU A 73 13.12 2.27 -20.29
CA GLU A 73 14.48 2.60 -20.70
C GLU A 73 15.43 2.82 -19.52
N HIS A 74 14.96 3.56 -18.50
CA HIS A 74 15.74 3.89 -17.31
C HIS A 74 15.74 2.80 -16.22
N THR A 75 14.97 1.70 -16.36
CA THR A 75 14.98 0.61 -15.40
C THR A 75 16.26 -0.22 -15.53
N VAL A 76 17.06 -0.28 -14.47
CA VAL A 76 18.29 -1.10 -14.42
C VAL A 76 18.13 -2.34 -13.53
N GLY A 77 17.13 -2.35 -12.68
CA GLY A 77 16.92 -3.46 -11.75
C GLY A 77 15.79 -3.22 -10.76
N ALA A 78 15.91 -3.84 -9.60
CA ALA A 78 14.98 -3.67 -8.48
C ALA A 78 15.68 -3.73 -7.14
N ILE A 79 15.05 -3.10 -6.14
CA ILE A 79 15.43 -3.17 -4.73
C ILE A 79 14.33 -3.81 -3.89
N TYR A 80 14.74 -4.66 -2.95
CA TYR A 80 13.87 -5.35 -2.00
C TYR A 80 14.37 -5.13 -0.58
N ILE A 81 13.49 -4.69 0.31
CA ILE A 81 13.77 -4.49 1.73
C ILE A 81 12.68 -5.21 2.54
N PRO A 82 12.87 -6.50 2.88
CA PRO A 82 11.83 -7.35 3.48
C PRO A 82 11.28 -6.79 4.78
N LYS A 83 12.14 -6.30 5.66
CA LYS A 83 11.79 -5.74 6.98
C LYS A 83 10.68 -4.70 6.92
N ILE A 84 10.68 -3.87 5.89
CA ILE A 84 9.69 -2.82 5.68
C ILE A 84 8.75 -3.09 4.51
N SER A 85 8.79 -4.31 3.96
CA SER A 85 7.96 -4.76 2.83
C SER A 85 8.05 -3.84 1.61
N VAL A 86 9.26 -3.40 1.26
CA VAL A 86 9.56 -2.60 0.07
C VAL A 86 9.98 -3.51 -1.07
N SER A 87 9.41 -3.26 -2.25
CA SER A 87 9.77 -3.87 -3.52
C SER A 87 9.55 -2.80 -4.60
N LEU A 88 10.63 -2.23 -5.12
CA LEU A 88 10.60 -1.07 -6.01
C LEU A 88 11.49 -1.30 -7.25
N PRO A 89 11.12 -0.73 -8.41
CA PRO A 89 12.03 -0.60 -9.53
C PRO A 89 13.21 0.29 -9.13
N LEU A 90 14.36 -0.01 -9.70
CA LEU A 90 15.57 0.80 -9.57
C LEU A 90 15.92 1.41 -10.93
N PHE A 91 16.08 2.72 -10.95
CA PHE A 91 16.38 3.51 -12.13
C PHE A 91 17.82 3.99 -12.12
N ASP A 92 18.40 4.22 -13.30
CA ASP A 92 19.82 4.54 -13.51
C ASP A 92 20.18 6.00 -13.22
N GLU A 93 19.20 6.88 -13.11
CA GLU A 93 19.41 8.30 -12.78
C GLU A 93 18.37 8.83 -11.79
N THR A 94 18.71 9.94 -11.14
CA THR A 94 17.82 10.60 -10.17
C THR A 94 17.22 11.86 -10.77
N ASN A 95 15.89 11.83 -10.95
CA ASN A 95 15.06 12.99 -11.30
C ASN A 95 13.66 12.84 -10.69
N ALA A 96 12.86 13.91 -10.72
CA ALA A 96 11.53 13.95 -10.11
C ALA A 96 10.62 12.83 -10.63
N ALA A 97 10.56 12.60 -11.94
CA ALA A 97 9.67 11.62 -12.55
C ALA A 97 10.00 10.17 -12.12
N LEU A 98 11.29 9.83 -12.06
CA LEU A 98 11.74 8.50 -11.66
C LEU A 98 11.61 8.27 -10.15
N LEU A 99 11.92 9.29 -9.33
CA LEU A 99 11.77 9.24 -7.88
C LEU A 99 10.30 9.03 -7.44
N GLU A 100 9.33 9.54 -8.19
CA GLU A 100 7.93 9.26 -7.93
C GLU A 100 7.53 7.79 -8.15
N LYS A 101 8.23 7.10 -9.04
CA LYS A 101 7.87 5.73 -9.43
C LYS A 101 8.64 4.65 -8.67
N GLY A 102 9.86 4.95 -8.18
CA GLY A 102 10.69 3.94 -7.53
C GLY A 102 11.90 4.51 -6.80
N ALA A 103 12.94 3.72 -6.73
CA ALA A 103 14.25 4.10 -6.23
C ALA A 103 15.16 4.47 -7.40
N THR A 104 16.13 5.34 -7.19
CA THR A 104 17.02 5.87 -8.22
C THR A 104 18.47 5.82 -7.78
N ILE A 105 19.38 5.54 -8.70
CA ILE A 105 20.83 5.64 -8.44
C ILE A 105 21.22 7.11 -8.51
N LEU A 106 21.87 7.59 -7.45
CA LEU A 106 22.33 8.97 -7.37
C LEU A 106 23.51 9.19 -8.30
N GLN A 107 23.40 10.18 -9.21
CA GLN A 107 24.47 10.50 -10.13
C GLN A 107 25.76 10.87 -9.38
N GLY A 108 26.90 10.45 -9.92
CA GLY A 108 28.21 10.65 -9.30
C GLY A 108 28.58 9.59 -8.25
N THR A 109 27.72 8.61 -8.02
CA THR A 109 28.02 7.43 -7.21
C THR A 109 28.20 6.18 -8.08
N SER A 110 28.77 5.10 -7.52
CA SER A 110 28.97 3.86 -8.26
C SER A 110 27.64 3.22 -8.66
N TYR A 111 27.60 2.53 -9.81
CA TYR A 111 26.48 1.62 -10.10
C TYR A 111 26.52 0.42 -9.16
N PRO A 112 25.36 -0.05 -8.64
CA PRO A 112 25.28 -1.09 -7.63
C PRO A 112 25.39 -2.50 -8.22
N ILE A 113 26.49 -2.75 -8.93
CA ILE A 113 26.85 -4.06 -9.50
C ILE A 113 27.79 -4.83 -8.57
N GLY A 114 28.16 -4.26 -7.43
CA GLY A 114 29.17 -4.78 -6.53
C GLY A 114 30.59 -4.52 -7.00
N GLY A 115 31.54 -4.96 -6.20
CA GLY A 115 32.97 -4.84 -6.48
C GLY A 115 33.73 -4.08 -5.42
N ASP A 116 35.02 -4.41 -5.31
CA ASP A 116 35.91 -3.76 -4.36
C ASP A 116 36.10 -2.28 -4.69
N GLY A 117 35.99 -1.42 -3.68
CA GLY A 117 36.09 0.02 -3.87
C GLY A 117 34.92 0.64 -4.59
N THR A 118 33.70 0.12 -4.40
CA THR A 118 32.47 0.74 -4.91
C THR A 118 31.59 1.25 -3.77
N HIS A 119 30.92 2.37 -4.02
CA HIS A 119 29.89 2.90 -3.13
C HIS A 119 28.74 3.47 -3.96
N SER A 120 27.62 2.75 -4.01
CA SER A 120 26.41 3.19 -4.68
C SER A 120 25.47 3.86 -3.70
N VAL A 121 24.84 4.96 -4.09
CA VAL A 121 23.78 5.61 -3.33
C VAL A 121 22.46 5.45 -4.07
N ILE A 122 21.49 4.87 -3.39
CA ILE A 122 20.14 4.63 -3.91
C ILE A 122 19.17 5.53 -3.16
N SER A 123 18.58 6.47 -3.89
CA SER A 123 17.65 7.46 -3.35
C SER A 123 16.19 7.04 -3.52
N GLY A 124 15.36 7.39 -2.57
CA GLY A 124 13.93 7.19 -2.66
C GLY A 124 13.17 8.18 -1.77
N HIS A 125 12.00 8.60 -2.22
CA HIS A 125 11.16 9.53 -1.46
C HIS A 125 10.69 8.96 -0.12
N SER A 126 10.60 9.82 0.88
CA SER A 126 9.79 9.64 2.07
C SER A 126 8.59 10.59 2.01
N GLY A 127 7.44 10.14 2.52
CA GLY A 127 6.31 11.05 2.74
C GLY A 127 5.37 11.31 1.56
N LEU A 128 5.46 10.56 0.48
CA LEU A 128 4.45 10.62 -0.57
C LEU A 128 3.14 10.00 -0.09
N THR A 129 2.02 10.75 -0.23
CA THR A 129 0.69 10.34 0.25
C THR A 129 0.21 9.03 -0.37
N GLU A 130 0.54 8.80 -1.65
CA GLU A 130 0.04 7.66 -2.43
C GLU A 130 1.01 6.48 -2.47
N ARG A 131 2.28 6.67 -2.09
CA ARG A 131 3.34 5.67 -2.24
C ARG A 131 4.24 5.61 -1.02
N LYS A 132 4.45 4.39 -0.55
CA LYS A 132 5.26 4.15 0.63
C LYS A 132 6.76 4.39 0.40
N LEU A 133 7.27 4.04 -0.77
CA LEU A 133 8.69 4.11 -1.16
C LEU A 133 9.64 3.87 0.04
N PHE A 134 10.50 4.83 0.40
CA PHE A 134 11.41 4.76 1.55
C PHE A 134 10.87 5.38 2.84
N THR A 135 9.56 5.64 2.93
CA THR A 135 8.94 6.25 4.13
C THR A 135 9.27 5.51 5.44
N ASP A 136 9.38 4.19 5.39
CA ASP A 136 9.67 3.37 6.57
C ASP A 136 11.17 3.03 6.74
N LEU A 137 12.06 3.67 5.99
CA LEU A 137 13.51 3.38 6.04
C LEU A 137 14.09 3.55 7.45
N GLU A 138 13.54 4.48 8.23
CA GLU A 138 13.91 4.71 9.63
C GLU A 138 13.68 3.50 10.57
N LYS A 139 12.91 2.49 10.13
CA LYS A 139 12.65 1.26 10.89
C LYS A 139 13.74 0.21 10.74
N LEU A 140 14.69 0.43 9.82
CA LEU A 140 15.83 -0.46 9.67
C LEU A 140 16.78 -0.29 10.85
N VAL A 141 17.43 -1.39 11.22
CA VAL A 141 18.44 -1.46 12.25
C VAL A 141 19.70 -2.16 11.72
N ILE A 142 20.83 -1.97 12.38
CA ILE A 142 22.05 -2.69 12.05
C ILE A 142 21.80 -4.20 12.10
N GLY A 143 22.22 -4.91 11.05
CA GLY A 143 22.01 -6.34 10.85
C GLY A 143 20.78 -6.69 10.04
N ASP A 144 19.93 -5.73 9.65
CA ASP A 144 18.86 -5.99 8.67
C ASP A 144 19.45 -6.09 7.27
N ASP A 145 18.83 -6.94 6.40
CA ASP A 145 19.29 -7.14 5.05
C ASP A 145 18.40 -6.42 4.03
N PHE A 146 19.01 -6.02 2.92
CA PHE A 146 18.31 -5.59 1.72
C PHE A 146 18.97 -6.17 0.47
N TYR A 147 18.19 -6.30 -0.59
CA TYR A 147 18.60 -7.04 -1.80
C TYR A 147 18.41 -6.20 -3.04
N LEU A 148 19.33 -6.37 -4.00
CA LEU A 148 19.24 -5.77 -5.31
C LEU A 148 19.22 -6.88 -6.36
N THR A 149 18.45 -6.66 -7.44
CA THR A 149 18.56 -7.46 -8.66
C THR A 149 18.98 -6.52 -9.78
N ILE A 150 20.20 -6.65 -10.29
CA ILE A 150 20.79 -5.76 -11.30
C ILE A 150 21.34 -6.63 -12.43
N ALA A 151 20.98 -6.32 -13.67
CA ALA A 151 21.46 -7.03 -14.87
C ALA A 151 21.37 -8.57 -14.75
N GLY A 152 20.35 -9.07 -14.04
CA GLY A 152 20.14 -10.52 -13.81
C GLY A 152 20.90 -11.11 -12.63
N GLU A 153 21.75 -10.36 -11.95
CA GLU A 153 22.44 -10.77 -10.74
C GLU A 153 21.70 -10.33 -9.48
N ASN A 154 21.72 -11.20 -8.45
CA ASN A 154 21.17 -10.89 -7.14
C ASN A 154 22.29 -10.55 -6.17
N LEU A 155 22.16 -9.42 -5.53
CA LEU A 155 23.15 -8.86 -4.61
C LEU A 155 22.51 -8.69 -3.25
N ALA A 156 23.21 -9.04 -2.17
CA ALA A 156 22.75 -8.87 -0.80
C ALA A 156 23.67 -7.94 -0.02
N TYR A 157 23.07 -7.10 0.81
CA TYR A 157 23.77 -6.15 1.67
C TYR A 157 23.18 -6.20 3.07
N ALA A 158 24.05 -6.27 4.08
CA ALA A 158 23.69 -6.18 5.49
C ALA A 158 23.96 -4.77 6.00
N VAL A 159 22.96 -4.17 6.64
CA VAL A 159 23.07 -2.82 7.22
C VAL A 159 24.11 -2.83 8.33
N ASP A 160 25.13 -1.98 8.21
CA ASP A 160 26.19 -1.82 9.21
C ASP A 160 26.34 -0.38 9.74
N ASP A 161 25.71 0.61 9.08
CA ASP A 161 25.74 2.00 9.55
C ASP A 161 24.43 2.73 9.24
N ILE A 162 23.97 3.57 10.18
CA ILE A 162 22.77 4.39 10.04
C ILE A 162 23.08 5.78 10.59
N GLN A 163 22.95 6.79 9.71
CA GLN A 163 23.27 8.17 10.05
C GLN A 163 22.16 9.13 9.60
N ILE A 164 21.98 10.21 10.37
CA ILE A 164 21.19 11.36 9.96
C ILE A 164 22.17 12.52 9.76
N VAL A 165 22.19 13.07 8.54
CA VAL A 165 23.16 14.07 8.11
C VAL A 165 22.46 15.27 7.47
N LEU A 166 23.17 16.38 7.35
CA LEU A 166 22.73 17.51 6.53
C LEU A 166 22.89 17.17 5.03
N PRO A 167 22.10 17.77 4.14
CA PRO A 167 22.23 17.56 2.70
C PRO A 167 23.64 17.87 2.14
N SER A 168 24.41 18.71 2.83
CA SER A 168 25.78 19.10 2.49
C SER A 168 26.86 18.06 2.86
N ASP A 169 26.52 17.04 3.65
CA ASP A 169 27.51 16.09 4.22
C ASP A 169 27.86 14.97 3.22
N ILE A 170 28.45 15.34 2.09
CA ILE A 170 28.78 14.41 0.98
C ILE A 170 29.93 13.44 1.28
N ASP A 171 30.76 13.73 2.28
CA ASP A 171 31.85 12.87 2.73
C ASP A 171 31.38 11.53 3.29
N LYS A 172 30.11 11.44 3.64
CA LYS A 172 29.49 10.20 4.15
C LYS A 172 29.20 9.15 3.05
N VAL A 173 29.19 9.56 1.80
CA VAL A 173 28.86 8.69 0.66
C VAL A 173 30.03 8.52 -0.32
N VAL A 174 31.24 8.86 0.07
CA VAL A 174 32.44 8.67 -0.75
C VAL A 174 32.84 7.20 -0.84
N ILE A 175 33.51 6.85 -1.95
CA ILE A 175 34.05 5.51 -2.17
C ILE A 175 35.12 5.21 -1.12
N GLN A 176 35.02 4.05 -0.47
CA GLN A 176 35.98 3.55 0.51
C GLN A 176 36.77 2.40 -0.13
N PRO A 177 38.12 2.52 -0.26
CA PRO A 177 38.93 1.44 -0.80
C PRO A 177 38.76 0.15 0.01
N GLY A 178 38.64 -0.98 -0.68
CA GLY A 178 38.49 -2.29 -0.05
C GLY A 178 37.08 -2.60 0.45
N ARG A 179 36.08 -1.75 0.17
CA ARG A 179 34.68 -1.99 0.58
C ARG A 179 33.74 -1.98 -0.64
N ASP A 180 32.75 -2.83 -0.58
CA ASP A 180 31.58 -2.84 -1.48
C ASP A 180 30.38 -2.38 -0.67
N LEU A 181 29.91 -1.15 -0.93
CA LEU A 181 28.92 -0.45 -0.12
C LEU A 181 27.71 -0.01 -0.98
N VAL A 182 26.54 -0.11 -0.38
CA VAL A 182 25.33 0.53 -0.88
C VAL A 182 24.69 1.33 0.26
N THR A 183 24.41 2.60 0.01
CA THR A 183 23.70 3.48 0.94
C THR A 183 22.29 3.76 0.39
N LEU A 184 21.28 3.48 1.22
CA LEU A 184 19.90 3.89 0.97
C LEU A 184 19.70 5.29 1.54
N LEU A 185 19.23 6.23 0.72
CA LEU A 185 19.08 7.63 1.06
C LEU A 185 17.62 8.06 0.99
N THR A 186 17.14 8.74 2.02
CA THR A 186 15.82 9.38 2.00
C THR A 186 15.80 10.66 2.82
N CYS A 187 14.75 11.47 2.65
CA CYS A 187 14.54 12.68 3.45
C CYS A 187 14.01 12.35 4.86
N THR A 188 14.44 13.11 5.86
CA THR A 188 13.98 12.99 7.26
C THR A 188 14.03 14.37 7.94
N PRO A 189 13.24 14.68 9.01
CA PRO A 189 12.05 13.96 9.45
C PRO A 189 10.91 13.98 8.41
N TYR A 190 9.99 13.02 8.50
CA TYR A 190 8.82 12.92 7.62
C TYR A 190 8.08 14.26 7.50
N GLY A 191 7.88 14.74 6.26
CA GLY A 191 7.15 15.97 5.96
C GLY A 191 7.92 17.29 6.23
N ILE A 192 9.10 17.23 6.90
CA ILE A 192 9.96 18.41 7.15
C ILE A 192 11.17 18.43 6.20
N ASN A 193 11.77 17.25 5.95
CA ASN A 193 12.80 17.00 4.93
C ASN A 193 14.11 17.80 5.08
N THR A 194 14.42 18.30 6.28
CA THR A 194 15.61 19.13 6.55
C THR A 194 16.92 18.36 6.59
N HIS A 195 16.86 17.06 6.79
CA HIS A 195 18.01 16.17 6.88
C HIS A 195 17.88 15.00 5.89
N ARG A 196 18.93 14.20 5.80
CA ARG A 196 18.97 12.97 5.03
C ARG A 196 19.25 11.81 5.97
N LEU A 197 18.46 10.75 5.85
CA LEU A 197 18.71 9.46 6.50
C LEU A 197 19.53 8.61 5.54
N LEU A 198 20.69 8.19 5.97
CA LEU A 198 21.59 7.28 5.28
C LEU A 198 21.59 5.94 6.01
N VAL A 199 21.22 4.87 5.29
CA VAL A 199 21.29 3.49 5.76
C VAL A 199 22.27 2.76 4.87
N THR A 200 23.47 2.54 5.38
CA THR A 200 24.58 1.93 4.62
C THR A 200 24.68 0.46 4.94
N GLY A 201 24.79 -0.35 3.90
CA GLY A 201 25.08 -1.77 4.01
C GLY A 201 26.33 -2.16 3.26
N HIS A 202 27.02 -3.17 3.77
CA HIS A 202 28.15 -3.82 3.12
C HIS A 202 27.70 -5.11 2.43
N ARG A 203 28.43 -5.50 1.39
CA ARG A 203 28.16 -6.72 0.63
C ARG A 203 28.26 -7.97 1.50
N VAL A 204 27.25 -8.83 1.40
CA VAL A 204 27.23 -10.19 1.97
C VAL A 204 26.94 -11.24 0.86
N PRO A 205 27.34 -12.51 1.06
CA PRO A 205 26.99 -13.57 0.10
C PRO A 205 25.47 -13.71 -0.02
N TYR A 206 24.98 -13.77 -1.26
CA TYR A 206 23.55 -14.02 -1.51
C TYR A 206 23.28 -15.53 -1.36
N VAL A 207 22.39 -15.91 -0.44
CA VAL A 207 22.03 -17.29 -0.15
C VAL A 207 20.58 -17.59 -0.53
N GLU A 208 20.21 -18.88 -0.62
CA GLU A 208 18.90 -19.33 -1.13
C GLU A 208 17.74 -18.86 -0.24
N GLU A 209 17.94 -18.77 1.08
CA GLU A 209 16.97 -18.24 2.04
C GLU A 209 16.58 -16.79 1.72
N MET A 210 17.52 -15.98 1.23
CA MET A 210 17.28 -14.60 0.81
C MET A 210 16.41 -14.52 -0.45
N ALA A 211 16.50 -15.50 -1.36
CA ALA A 211 15.61 -15.61 -2.51
C ALA A 211 14.15 -15.85 -2.09
N GLU A 212 13.94 -16.64 -1.03
CA GLU A 212 12.61 -16.84 -0.45
C GLU A 212 12.06 -15.56 0.18
N GLU A 213 12.90 -14.77 0.86
CA GLU A 213 12.50 -13.47 1.41
C GLU A 213 12.10 -12.46 0.33
N VAL A 214 12.86 -12.36 -0.75
CA VAL A 214 12.51 -11.54 -1.92
C VAL A 214 11.17 -11.98 -2.49
N THR A 215 10.96 -13.29 -2.66
CA THR A 215 9.71 -13.85 -3.17
C THR A 215 8.54 -13.58 -2.22
N SER A 216 8.73 -13.72 -0.92
CA SER A 216 7.73 -13.46 0.10
C SER A 216 7.33 -11.99 0.14
N THR A 217 8.30 -11.09 -0.01
CA THR A 217 8.09 -9.63 -0.10
C THR A 217 7.23 -9.27 -1.30
N LYS A 218 7.52 -9.83 -2.48
CA LYS A 218 6.68 -9.68 -3.69
C LYS A 218 5.25 -10.17 -3.44
N LYS A 219 5.08 -11.39 -2.90
CA LYS A 219 3.76 -11.98 -2.61
C LYS A 219 2.97 -11.19 -1.56
N ALA A 220 3.65 -10.55 -0.59
CA ALA A 220 2.98 -9.73 0.44
C ALA A 220 2.28 -8.51 -0.16
N VAL A 221 2.89 -7.84 -1.12
CA VAL A 221 2.28 -6.69 -1.83
C VAL A 221 1.08 -7.16 -2.67
N GLU A 222 1.21 -8.26 -3.43
CA GLU A 222 0.10 -8.82 -4.19
C GLU A 222 -1.07 -9.25 -3.31
N ARG A 223 -0.80 -9.89 -2.17
CA ARG A 223 -1.83 -10.34 -1.23
C ARG A 223 -2.63 -9.17 -0.66
N ARG A 224 -1.98 -8.07 -0.30
CA ARG A 224 -2.67 -6.84 0.16
C ARG A 224 -3.59 -6.29 -0.92
N PHE A 225 -3.12 -6.22 -2.16
CA PHE A 225 -3.95 -5.73 -3.28
C PHE A 225 -5.17 -6.63 -3.53
N ARG A 226 -5.00 -7.96 -3.55
CA ARG A 226 -6.12 -8.91 -3.69
C ARG A 226 -7.14 -8.76 -2.56
N LEU A 227 -6.66 -8.53 -1.32
CA LEU A 227 -7.54 -8.30 -0.18
C LEU A 227 -8.40 -7.04 -0.37
N TYR A 228 -7.82 -5.93 -0.84
CA TYR A 228 -8.58 -4.71 -1.14
C TYR A 228 -9.61 -4.93 -2.25
N LEU A 229 -9.27 -5.68 -3.31
CA LEU A 229 -10.20 -6.03 -4.38
C LEU A 229 -11.42 -6.82 -3.88
N LEU A 230 -11.29 -7.58 -2.79
CA LEU A 230 -12.40 -8.33 -2.18
C LEU A 230 -13.19 -7.46 -1.18
N LEU A 231 -12.49 -6.68 -0.36
CA LEU A 231 -13.13 -5.89 0.71
C LEU A 231 -13.91 -4.68 0.21
N ILE A 232 -13.42 -4.00 -0.83
CA ILE A 232 -14.08 -2.81 -1.39
C ILE A 232 -15.48 -3.14 -1.95
N PRO A 233 -15.68 -4.14 -2.83
CA PRO A 233 -17.01 -4.48 -3.30
C PRO A 233 -17.92 -5.01 -2.19
N LEU A 234 -17.37 -5.75 -1.21
CA LEU A 234 -18.13 -6.20 -0.05
C LEU A 234 -18.66 -5.01 0.77
N PHE A 235 -17.83 -3.99 0.99
CA PHE A 235 -18.22 -2.76 1.67
C PHE A 235 -19.33 -2.02 0.91
N PHE A 236 -19.21 -1.89 -0.40
CA PHE A 236 -20.27 -1.28 -1.21
C PHE A 236 -21.56 -2.11 -1.21
N ALA A 237 -21.45 -3.44 -1.28
CA ALA A 237 -22.63 -4.33 -1.19
C ALA A 237 -23.35 -4.15 0.16
N MET A 238 -22.61 -3.99 1.26
CA MET A 238 -23.19 -3.74 2.58
C MET A 238 -23.90 -2.37 2.64
N ILE A 239 -23.31 -1.32 2.06
CA ILE A 239 -23.94 0.01 1.95
C ILE A 239 -25.22 -0.09 1.09
N PHE A 240 -25.14 -0.75 -0.07
CA PHE A 240 -26.31 -0.95 -0.95
C PHE A 240 -27.43 -1.71 -0.25
N TYR A 241 -27.08 -2.79 0.47
CA TYR A 241 -28.05 -3.55 1.26
C TYR A 241 -28.69 -2.68 2.35
N TRP A 242 -27.91 -1.86 3.04
CA TRP A 242 -28.43 -0.94 4.04
C TRP A 242 -29.34 0.13 3.43
N MET A 243 -28.94 0.73 2.30
CA MET A 243 -29.77 1.68 1.55
C MET A 243 -31.06 1.03 1.08
N TYR A 244 -30.98 -0.18 0.50
CA TYR A 244 -32.15 -0.94 0.06
C TYR A 244 -33.10 -1.20 1.21
N ARG A 245 -32.62 -1.66 2.36
CA ARG A 245 -33.46 -1.83 3.55
C ARG A 245 -34.13 -0.53 4.02
N LYS A 246 -33.40 0.59 3.98
CA LYS A 246 -33.96 1.92 4.29
C LYS A 246 -35.03 2.33 3.29
N PHE A 247 -34.78 2.08 2.01
CA PHE A 247 -35.76 2.36 0.95
C PHE A 247 -37.02 1.53 1.09
N VAL A 248 -36.92 0.22 1.30
CA VAL A 248 -38.05 -0.67 1.53
C VAL A 248 -38.84 -0.24 2.76
N TYR A 249 -38.15 0.09 3.85
CA TYR A 249 -38.77 0.61 5.07
C TYR A 249 -39.55 1.92 4.81
N TYR A 250 -38.95 2.84 4.04
CA TYR A 250 -39.60 4.10 3.67
C TYR A 250 -40.82 3.88 2.78
N GLN A 251 -40.74 3.01 1.79
CA GLN A 251 -41.85 2.67 0.91
C GLN A 251 -42.97 1.94 1.68
N SER A 252 -42.61 1.00 2.54
CA SER A 252 -43.60 0.30 3.40
C SER A 252 -44.40 1.28 4.25
N GLY A 253 -43.74 2.35 4.78
CA GLY A 253 -44.43 3.37 5.58
C GLY A 253 -45.44 4.23 4.81
N LYS A 254 -45.46 4.18 3.47
CA LYS A 254 -46.43 4.91 2.62
C LYS A 254 -47.72 4.11 2.38
N HIS A 255 -47.70 2.81 2.63
CA HIS A 255 -48.82 1.93 2.41
C HIS A 255 -49.38 1.45 3.74
N SER A 256 -50.67 1.20 3.78
CA SER A 256 -51.35 0.48 4.86
C SER A 256 -51.55 -0.98 4.46
N TYR A 257 -51.46 -1.83 5.47
CA TYR A 257 -51.60 -3.30 5.34
C TYR A 257 -52.51 -3.82 6.42
N ASP A 258 -53.25 -4.89 6.08
CA ASP A 258 -54.01 -5.64 7.06
C ASP A 258 -53.10 -6.71 7.66
N PHE A 259 -52.98 -6.70 8.98
CA PHE A 259 -52.23 -7.70 9.72
C PHE A 259 -53.18 -8.60 10.49
N CYS A 260 -53.15 -9.90 10.16
CA CYS A 260 -54.04 -10.86 10.79
C CYS A 260 -53.35 -12.17 11.14
N PHE A 261 -53.84 -12.84 12.19
CA PHE A 261 -53.34 -14.14 12.63
C PHE A 261 -54.43 -14.90 13.41
N TYR A 262 -54.22 -16.22 13.61
CA TYR A 262 -55.09 -17.06 14.46
C TYR A 262 -54.41 -17.28 15.82
N LEU A 263 -55.18 -17.08 16.91
CA LEU A 263 -54.77 -17.43 18.27
C LEU A 263 -55.33 -18.81 18.62
N LEU A 264 -54.41 -19.73 18.86
CA LEU A 264 -54.74 -21.09 19.30
C LEU A 264 -54.09 -21.37 20.67
N GLU A 265 -54.84 -21.98 21.56
CA GLU A 265 -54.35 -22.52 22.83
C GLU A 265 -54.61 -24.03 22.88
N ASN A 266 -53.58 -24.83 23.00
CA ASN A 266 -53.66 -26.29 22.89
C ASN A 266 -54.37 -26.81 21.63
N GLY A 267 -54.23 -26.09 20.52
CA GLY A 267 -54.86 -26.44 19.22
C GLY A 267 -56.33 -26.05 19.09
N GLN A 268 -56.91 -25.38 20.09
CA GLN A 268 -58.27 -24.85 20.06
C GLN A 268 -58.27 -23.33 19.93
N PRO A 269 -59.23 -22.71 19.18
CA PRO A 269 -59.38 -21.27 19.10
C PRO A 269 -59.57 -20.63 20.49
N LYS A 270 -58.74 -19.61 20.80
CA LYS A 270 -58.91 -18.82 22.05
C LYS A 270 -59.54 -17.48 21.72
N THR A 271 -60.69 -17.21 22.32
CA THR A 271 -61.45 -15.97 22.14
C THR A 271 -61.27 -14.98 23.28
N GLY A 272 -61.48 -13.70 23.03
CA GLY A 272 -61.55 -12.66 24.06
C GLY A 272 -60.19 -12.11 24.53
N VAL A 273 -59.06 -12.52 23.90
CA VAL A 273 -57.75 -12.01 24.23
C VAL A 273 -57.52 -10.70 23.48
N THR A 274 -57.16 -9.66 24.19
CA THR A 274 -56.87 -8.34 23.65
C THR A 274 -55.40 -8.23 23.26
N PHE A 275 -55.14 -7.85 22.01
CA PHE A 275 -53.79 -7.59 21.50
C PHE A 275 -53.61 -6.13 21.22
N THR A 276 -52.43 -5.61 21.52
CA THR A 276 -52.01 -4.25 21.18
C THR A 276 -50.74 -4.31 20.33
N LEU A 277 -50.78 -3.68 19.16
CA LEU A 277 -49.62 -3.56 18.33
C LEU A 277 -48.78 -2.34 18.71
N VAL A 278 -47.58 -2.59 19.23
CA VAL A 278 -46.63 -1.55 19.64
C VAL A 278 -45.61 -1.32 18.55
N ARG A 279 -45.56 -0.11 18.03
CA ARG A 279 -44.57 0.28 17.02
C ARG A 279 -43.17 0.31 17.63
N LYS A 280 -42.24 -0.47 17.06
CA LYS A 280 -40.82 -0.47 17.47
C LYS A 280 -40.15 0.84 17.03
N LYS A 281 -40.25 1.90 17.85
CA LYS A 281 -39.51 3.15 17.65
C LYS A 281 -38.24 3.14 18.49
N ARG A 282 -37.11 3.44 17.89
CA ARG A 282 -35.81 3.47 18.59
C ARG A 282 -35.61 4.73 19.45
N TRP A 283 -36.41 5.81 19.24
CA TRP A 283 -36.14 7.14 19.84
C TRP A 283 -37.35 8.07 20.03
N ALA A 284 -38.59 7.58 20.23
CA ALA A 284 -39.69 8.46 20.53
C ALA A 284 -40.74 7.81 21.42
N THR A 285 -41.02 8.45 22.52
CA THR A 285 -42.12 8.25 23.47
C THR A 285 -43.41 8.90 22.96
N ASP A 286 -43.92 8.53 21.79
CA ASP A 286 -45.23 8.97 21.36
C ASP A 286 -46.21 7.82 21.47
N VAL A 287 -47.02 7.86 22.53
CA VAL A 287 -48.12 6.95 22.82
C VAL A 287 -49.40 7.42 22.10
N THR A 288 -49.31 7.72 20.80
CA THR A 288 -50.47 8.05 20.00
C THR A 288 -51.05 6.78 19.40
N SER A 289 -52.26 6.40 19.91
CA SER A 289 -53.17 5.34 19.40
C SER A 289 -52.45 4.05 18.94
N GLN A 290 -52.21 3.16 19.88
CA GLN A 290 -51.81 1.78 19.57
C GLN A 290 -53.03 1.06 18.99
N PRO A 291 -52.95 0.43 17.80
CA PRO A 291 -54.03 -0.39 17.27
C PRO A 291 -54.31 -1.57 18.25
N VAL A 292 -55.57 -1.75 18.56
CA VAL A 292 -56.03 -2.83 19.46
C VAL A 292 -56.97 -3.74 18.68
N ALA A 293 -56.84 -5.04 18.86
CA ALA A 293 -57.73 -6.04 18.31
C ALA A 293 -58.01 -7.14 19.35
N VAL A 294 -59.21 -7.73 19.29
CA VAL A 294 -59.62 -8.79 20.19
C VAL A 294 -59.84 -10.08 19.38
N SER A 295 -59.37 -11.21 19.90
CA SER A 295 -59.56 -12.51 19.24
C SER A 295 -61.05 -12.88 19.19
N GLN A 296 -61.52 -13.23 17.97
CA GLN A 296 -62.88 -13.66 17.71
C GLN A 296 -63.14 -15.10 18.16
N VAL A 297 -64.36 -15.57 18.00
CA VAL A 297 -64.79 -16.91 18.45
C VAL A 297 -64.01 -18.03 17.78
N ASP A 298 -63.56 -17.81 16.56
CA ASP A 298 -62.69 -18.71 15.76
C ASP A 298 -61.18 -18.52 16.02
N GLY A 299 -60.82 -17.67 16.97
CA GLY A 299 -59.45 -17.32 17.25
C GLY A 299 -58.83 -16.28 16.31
N TRP A 300 -59.60 -15.74 15.35
CA TRP A 300 -59.10 -14.76 14.41
C TRP A 300 -58.86 -13.42 15.04
N VAL A 301 -57.68 -12.83 14.80
CA VAL A 301 -57.29 -11.48 15.22
C VAL A 301 -56.93 -10.70 13.99
N SER A 302 -57.53 -9.50 13.79
CA SER A 302 -57.26 -8.66 12.62
C SER A 302 -57.03 -7.21 13.04
N PHE A 303 -56.01 -6.63 12.44
CA PHE A 303 -55.66 -5.22 12.56
C PHE A 303 -55.71 -4.61 11.17
N PRO A 304 -56.79 -3.93 10.76
CA PRO A 304 -56.90 -3.33 9.44
C PRO A 304 -56.10 -2.05 9.35
N GLU A 305 -55.67 -1.72 8.10
CA GLU A 305 -55.09 -0.45 7.70
C GLU A 305 -53.87 0.04 8.52
N ILE A 306 -53.02 -0.90 8.96
CA ILE A 306 -51.81 -0.54 9.70
C ILE A 306 -50.74 -0.01 8.75
N ARG A 307 -50.18 1.16 9.05
CA ARG A 307 -49.03 1.68 8.29
C ARG A 307 -47.84 0.75 8.38
N GLY A 308 -47.22 0.45 7.26
CA GLY A 308 -46.03 -0.40 7.19
C GLY A 308 -44.92 0.15 8.13
N SER A 309 -44.49 -0.71 9.06
CA SER A 309 -43.45 -0.41 10.07
C SER A 309 -43.04 -1.73 10.73
N SER A 310 -42.12 -1.64 11.68
CA SER A 310 -41.82 -2.77 12.56
C SER A 310 -42.69 -2.67 13.84
N TYR A 311 -43.49 -3.69 14.06
CA TYR A 311 -44.33 -3.80 15.25
C TYR A 311 -43.95 -5.05 16.07
N TYR A 312 -44.35 -5.08 17.32
CA TYR A 312 -44.45 -6.28 18.14
C TYR A 312 -45.82 -6.30 18.79
N ASP A 313 -46.38 -7.45 18.92
CA ASP A 313 -47.64 -7.67 19.61
C ASP A 313 -47.42 -7.79 21.13
N LYS A 314 -48.35 -7.29 21.91
CA LYS A 314 -48.41 -7.45 23.35
C LYS A 314 -49.82 -7.93 23.69
N ALA A 315 -49.90 -9.17 24.14
CA ALA A 315 -51.16 -9.67 24.70
C ALA A 315 -51.36 -9.02 26.07
N ILE A 316 -52.59 -8.59 26.34
CA ILE A 316 -53.04 -8.12 27.62
C ILE A 316 -54.01 -9.19 28.10
N ASP A 317 -53.58 -10.10 28.96
CA ASP A 317 -54.46 -11.01 29.65
C ASP A 317 -55.31 -10.16 30.64
N GLY A 318 -56.62 -10.25 30.45
CA GLY A 318 -57.61 -9.60 31.31
C GLY A 318 -57.78 -10.32 32.64
#